data_0a7dfc7b3314d4624997de490fbf69bc
#
_entry.id   0a7dfc7b3314d4624997de490fbf69bc
#
_cell.length_a   1.000
_cell.length_b   1.000
_cell.length_c   1.000
_cell.angle_alpha   90.00
_cell.angle_beta   90.00
_cell.angle_gamma   90.00
#
_symmetry.space_group_name_H-M   'P 1'
#
loop_
_entity.id
_entity.type
_entity.pdbx_description
1 polymer ?
#
loop_
_entity_poly.entity_id
_entity_poly.type
_entity_poly.pdbx_seq_one_letter_code
_entity_poly.pdbx_strand_id
1 'polypeptide(L)'
;MAKLTRRHFVVGSAMLFSAPLATSISAAPTSPRAMWDVWDAQVTPPGYDPSTSNPWGVHPRFLPVRVEAKAGLVPGDIHVDAVARYLYHIEPNGSTAMRYGVAIARGTLYEPGVYTIRRKAKWPTWRPTEDMIERDPDLYSQHAEGMDAGPTNPLGSRALYLYVGNRDTYLRIHGSPEPRSIGGRASSGCVRMIMAHINDLYPNVETGKTAHLYPPEDAIGG
;
A
#
# COMPACT_ATOMS: atom_id res chain seq x y z
N MET A 1 48.45 -29.81 -81.27
CA MET A 1 47.78 -30.71 -80.31
C MET A 1 47.98 -30.14 -78.91
N ALA A 2 47.02 -29.46 -78.36
CA ALA A 2 47.11 -28.85 -77.02
C ALA A 2 45.98 -29.44 -76.18
N LYS A 3 46.30 -30.07 -75.04
CA LYS A 3 45.35 -30.63 -74.07
C LYS A 3 44.87 -29.58 -73.15
N LEU A 4 43.54 -29.30 -73.05
CA LEU A 4 42.89 -28.46 -72.04
C LEU A 4 42.81 -29.26 -70.73
N THR A 5 43.30 -28.67 -69.66
CA THR A 5 43.12 -29.15 -68.26
C THR A 5 41.95 -28.42 -67.62
N ARG A 6 40.96 -29.19 -67.13
CA ARG A 6 39.82 -28.71 -66.39
C ARG A 6 40.26 -28.27 -64.95
N ARG A 7 40.03 -26.99 -64.56
CA ARG A 7 40.14 -26.56 -63.21
C ARG A 7 38.78 -26.76 -62.51
N HIS A 8 38.77 -27.52 -61.42
CA HIS A 8 37.60 -27.69 -60.57
C HIS A 8 37.48 -26.47 -59.63
N PHE A 9 36.35 -25.81 -59.69
CA PHE A 9 35.97 -24.80 -58.75
C PHE A 9 35.28 -25.50 -57.57
N VAL A 10 35.87 -25.42 -56.35
CA VAL A 10 35.26 -25.88 -55.11
C VAL A 10 34.53 -24.66 -54.55
N VAL A 11 33.17 -24.68 -54.56
CA VAL A 11 32.33 -23.69 -53.87
C VAL A 11 32.19 -24.12 -52.43
N GLY A 12 32.89 -23.43 -51.54
CA GLY A 12 32.74 -23.60 -50.10
C GLY A 12 31.44 -22.93 -49.62
N SER A 13 30.46 -23.75 -49.25
CA SER A 13 29.24 -23.24 -48.54
C SER A 13 29.57 -22.95 -47.09
N ALA A 14 29.61 -21.68 -46.73
CA ALA A 14 29.69 -21.26 -45.32
C ALA A 14 28.32 -21.48 -44.67
N MET A 15 28.19 -22.47 -43.82
CA MET A 15 27.03 -22.61 -42.93
C MET A 15 27.11 -21.58 -41.79
N LEU A 16 26.22 -20.58 -41.82
CA LEU A 16 25.96 -19.70 -40.69
C LEU A 16 25.20 -20.47 -39.62
N PHE A 17 25.88 -20.83 -38.54
CA PHE A 17 25.24 -21.35 -37.34
C PHE A 17 24.60 -20.15 -36.60
N SER A 18 23.28 -20.03 -36.72
CA SER A 18 22.50 -19.16 -35.87
C SER A 18 22.42 -19.78 -34.48
N ALA A 19 23.13 -19.23 -33.51
CA ALA A 19 22.96 -19.61 -32.11
C ALA A 19 21.56 -19.16 -31.64
N PRO A 20 20.77 -20.03 -31.00
CA PRO A 20 19.49 -19.61 -30.42
C PRO A 20 19.76 -18.61 -29.29
N LEU A 21 19.16 -17.44 -29.39
CA LEU A 21 19.07 -16.50 -28.28
C LEU A 21 18.33 -17.21 -27.14
N ALA A 22 19.08 -17.61 -26.11
CA ALA A 22 18.51 -18.12 -24.88
C ALA A 22 17.75 -16.98 -24.20
N THR A 23 16.45 -16.95 -24.36
CA THR A 23 15.55 -16.13 -23.51
C THR A 23 15.68 -16.67 -22.09
N SER A 24 16.34 -15.92 -21.23
CA SER A 24 16.38 -16.20 -19.80
C SER A 24 14.96 -16.07 -19.27
N ILE A 25 14.30 -17.20 -19.05
CA ILE A 25 13.05 -17.26 -18.29
C ILE A 25 13.45 -16.92 -16.85
N SER A 26 13.14 -15.69 -16.42
CA SER A 26 13.30 -15.33 -15.02
C SER A 26 12.40 -16.25 -14.19
N ALA A 27 13.01 -17.08 -13.37
CA ALA A 27 12.26 -17.96 -12.48
C ALA A 27 11.37 -17.11 -11.54
N ALA A 28 10.12 -17.52 -11.37
CA ALA A 28 9.23 -16.87 -10.41
C ALA A 28 9.87 -16.88 -9.01
N PRO A 29 9.67 -15.81 -8.21
CA PRO A 29 10.26 -15.73 -6.88
C PRO A 29 9.75 -16.87 -6.00
N THR A 30 10.67 -17.62 -5.41
CA THR A 30 10.39 -18.87 -4.67
C THR A 30 10.16 -18.65 -3.17
N SER A 31 10.31 -17.41 -2.66
CA SER A 31 10.07 -17.08 -1.25
C SER A 31 9.01 -15.98 -1.11
N PRO A 32 8.21 -15.97 -0.03
CA PRO A 32 7.26 -14.89 0.23
C PRO A 32 7.91 -13.49 0.21
N ARG A 33 9.15 -13.38 0.68
CA ARG A 33 9.88 -12.11 0.71
C ARG A 33 10.26 -11.61 -0.68
N ALA A 34 10.64 -12.50 -1.59
CA ALA A 34 10.92 -12.13 -2.98
C ALA A 34 9.64 -11.68 -3.72
N MET A 35 8.48 -12.26 -3.38
CA MET A 35 7.18 -11.78 -3.87
C MET A 35 6.87 -10.38 -3.37
N TRP A 36 7.19 -10.05 -2.12
CA TRP A 36 6.95 -8.72 -1.55
C TRP A 36 7.70 -7.62 -2.29
N ASP A 37 8.94 -7.87 -2.69
CA ASP A 37 9.74 -6.89 -3.45
C ASP A 37 9.12 -6.63 -4.84
N VAL A 38 8.60 -7.67 -5.48
CA VAL A 38 7.87 -7.56 -6.76
C VAL A 38 6.59 -6.76 -6.58
N TRP A 39 5.80 -7.05 -5.55
CA TRP A 39 4.56 -6.33 -5.26
C TRP A 39 4.83 -4.87 -4.81
N ASP A 40 5.89 -4.63 -4.03
CA ASP A 40 6.29 -3.27 -3.65
C ASP A 40 6.65 -2.43 -4.89
N ALA A 41 7.39 -2.99 -5.85
CA ALA A 41 7.70 -2.32 -7.11
C ALA A 41 6.45 -2.08 -7.98
N GLN A 42 5.46 -2.96 -7.90
CA GLN A 42 4.20 -2.80 -8.63
C GLN A 42 3.35 -1.65 -8.07
N VAL A 43 3.26 -1.51 -6.75
CA VAL A 43 2.41 -0.51 -6.08
C VAL A 43 3.14 0.81 -5.81
N THR A 44 4.47 0.80 -5.84
CA THR A 44 5.34 1.98 -5.73
C THR A 44 6.33 1.93 -6.89
N PRO A 45 5.96 2.45 -8.08
CA PRO A 45 6.81 2.35 -9.27
C PRO A 45 8.18 2.98 -9.07
N PRO A 46 9.22 2.53 -9.78
CA PRO A 46 10.52 3.17 -9.78
C PRO A 46 10.43 4.66 -10.12
N GLY A 47 11.13 5.51 -9.38
CA GLY A 47 11.07 6.96 -9.54
C GLY A 47 9.80 7.62 -9.01
N TYR A 48 8.98 6.88 -8.27
CA TYR A 48 7.81 7.44 -7.61
C TYR A 48 8.24 8.46 -6.54
N ASP A 49 7.70 9.68 -6.67
CA ASP A 49 7.81 10.73 -5.66
C ASP A 49 6.42 10.92 -5.04
N PRO A 50 6.23 10.67 -3.74
CA PRO A 50 4.93 10.76 -3.08
C PRO A 50 4.26 12.13 -3.24
N SER A 51 5.04 13.21 -3.30
CA SER A 51 4.53 14.59 -3.33
C SER A 51 4.06 15.06 -4.70
N THR A 52 4.57 14.46 -5.77
CA THR A 52 4.34 14.92 -7.15
C THR A 52 3.72 13.86 -8.07
N SER A 53 4.00 12.58 -7.80
CA SER A 53 3.48 11.47 -8.62
C SER A 53 2.03 11.15 -8.29
N ASN A 54 1.16 11.17 -9.29
CA ASN A 54 -0.27 10.88 -9.12
C ASN A 54 -0.81 9.93 -10.20
N PRO A 55 -0.28 8.70 -10.30
CA PRO A 55 -0.71 7.75 -11.32
C PRO A 55 -2.15 7.26 -11.12
N TRP A 56 -2.73 7.46 -9.94
CA TRP A 56 -4.11 7.04 -9.62
C TRP A 56 -5.16 8.10 -9.90
N GLY A 57 -4.74 9.33 -10.27
CA GLY A 57 -5.65 10.44 -10.57
C GLY A 57 -6.50 10.89 -9.37
N VAL A 58 -5.98 10.76 -8.14
CA VAL A 58 -6.66 11.30 -6.96
C VAL A 58 -6.56 12.84 -6.96
N HIS A 59 -7.50 13.50 -6.27
CA HIS A 59 -7.45 14.96 -6.19
C HIS A 59 -6.09 15.40 -5.58
N PRO A 60 -5.36 16.36 -6.19
CA PRO A 60 -4.00 16.73 -5.77
C PRO A 60 -3.86 17.11 -4.29
N ARG A 61 -4.93 17.61 -3.65
CA ARG A 61 -4.92 17.93 -2.21
C ARG A 61 -4.61 16.72 -1.31
N PHE A 62 -4.80 15.49 -1.82
CA PHE A 62 -4.57 14.23 -1.09
C PHE A 62 -3.18 13.63 -1.32
N LEU A 63 -2.37 14.28 -2.14
CA LEU A 63 -0.96 13.88 -2.26
C LEU A 63 -0.22 14.19 -0.96
N PRO A 64 0.80 13.40 -0.61
CA PRO A 64 1.64 13.65 0.54
C PRO A 64 2.33 15.01 0.47
N VAL A 65 2.28 15.74 1.57
CA VAL A 65 2.97 17.04 1.68
C VAL A 65 3.42 17.27 3.11
N ARG A 66 4.64 17.82 3.27
CA ARG A 66 5.12 18.29 4.57
C ARG A 66 4.44 19.59 4.93
N VAL A 67 3.93 19.66 6.16
CA VAL A 67 3.26 20.85 6.72
C VAL A 67 3.84 21.19 8.09
N GLU A 68 3.59 22.39 8.59
CA GLU A 68 3.87 22.74 9.97
C GLU A 68 2.99 21.93 10.93
N ALA A 69 3.58 21.38 11.97
CA ALA A 69 2.86 20.70 13.04
C ALA A 69 2.38 21.72 14.08
N LYS A 70 1.19 21.48 14.62
CA LYS A 70 0.69 22.26 15.76
C LYS A 70 1.64 22.02 16.96
N ALA A 71 1.97 23.10 17.68
CA ALA A 71 2.83 23.02 18.86
C ALA A 71 2.23 22.07 19.93
N GLY A 72 3.09 21.31 20.59
CA GLY A 72 2.70 20.38 21.67
C GLY A 72 2.30 18.97 21.20
N LEU A 73 2.32 18.69 19.91
CA LEU A 73 2.13 17.33 19.40
C LEU A 73 3.39 16.47 19.62
N VAL A 74 3.18 15.19 19.88
CA VAL A 74 4.28 14.27 20.22
C VAL A 74 4.92 13.72 18.95
N PRO A 75 6.26 13.81 18.79
CA PRO A 75 6.95 13.23 17.66
C PRO A 75 6.70 11.72 17.50
N GLY A 76 6.41 11.31 16.26
CA GLY A 76 6.12 9.93 15.89
C GLY A 76 4.65 9.51 16.05
N ASP A 77 3.83 10.34 16.70
CA ASP A 77 2.38 10.08 16.79
C ASP A 77 1.69 10.33 15.45
N ILE A 78 0.55 9.69 15.28
CA ILE A 78 -0.32 9.84 14.12
C ILE A 78 -1.62 10.54 14.55
N HIS A 79 -2.07 11.51 13.75
CA HIS A 79 -3.32 12.22 13.93
C HIS A 79 -4.19 12.10 12.67
N VAL A 80 -5.37 11.49 12.78
CA VAL A 80 -6.32 11.34 11.67
C VAL A 80 -7.45 12.35 11.83
N ASP A 81 -7.45 13.35 10.96
CA ASP A 81 -8.56 14.30 10.80
C ASP A 81 -9.62 13.65 9.90
N ALA A 82 -10.69 13.17 10.54
CA ALA A 82 -11.76 12.51 9.82
C ALA A 82 -12.65 13.49 9.04
N VAL A 83 -12.65 14.78 9.37
CA VAL A 83 -13.40 15.83 8.65
C VAL A 83 -12.70 16.16 7.33
N ALA A 84 -11.40 16.47 7.38
CA ALA A 84 -10.63 16.85 6.21
C ALA A 84 -10.14 15.66 5.38
N ARG A 85 -10.23 14.42 5.91
CA ARG A 85 -9.71 13.19 5.30
C ARG A 85 -8.20 13.19 5.17
N TYR A 86 -7.50 13.59 6.22
CA TYR A 86 -6.05 13.62 6.30
C TYR A 86 -5.52 12.78 7.46
N LEU A 87 -4.36 12.20 7.25
CA LEU A 87 -3.51 11.65 8.30
C LEU A 87 -2.25 12.49 8.38
N TYR A 88 -1.88 12.89 9.59
CA TYR A 88 -0.64 13.58 9.90
C TYR A 88 0.26 12.68 10.73
N HIS A 89 1.49 12.48 10.29
CA HIS A 89 2.55 11.83 11.06
C HIS A 89 3.52 12.90 11.53
N ILE A 90 3.63 13.08 12.85
CA ILE A 90 4.50 14.10 13.43
C ILE A 90 5.96 13.68 13.27
N GLU A 91 6.75 14.49 12.59
CA GLU A 91 8.16 14.20 12.34
C GLU A 91 8.99 14.31 13.64
N PRO A 92 10.20 13.70 13.69
CA PRO A 92 11.05 13.68 14.89
C PRO A 92 11.43 15.07 15.44
N ASN A 93 11.39 16.11 14.60
CA ASN A 93 11.66 17.48 15.02
C ASN A 93 10.52 18.13 15.82
N GLY A 94 9.33 17.51 15.84
CA GLY A 94 8.12 18.01 16.54
C GLY A 94 7.50 19.28 15.97
N SER A 95 8.10 19.86 14.94
CA SER A 95 7.65 21.13 14.33
C SER A 95 7.04 20.97 12.95
N THR A 96 7.22 19.81 12.33
CA THR A 96 6.64 19.46 11.04
C THR A 96 5.93 18.09 11.08
N ALA A 97 5.03 17.88 10.14
CA ALA A 97 4.32 16.64 9.94
C ALA A 97 4.24 16.30 8.45
N MET A 98 4.32 15.01 8.13
CA MET A 98 3.90 14.53 6.82
C MET A 98 2.40 14.32 6.82
N ARG A 99 1.70 15.00 5.91
CA ARG A 99 0.25 14.88 5.71
C ARG A 99 -0.03 13.98 4.51
N TYR A 100 -0.93 13.02 4.68
CA TYR A 100 -1.39 12.08 3.66
C TYR A 100 -2.90 12.15 3.51
N GLY A 101 -3.42 11.98 2.30
CA GLY A 101 -4.84 11.77 2.06
C GLY A 101 -5.28 10.38 2.51
N VAL A 102 -6.45 10.29 3.15
CA VAL A 102 -7.03 9.04 3.63
C VAL A 102 -8.49 8.89 3.24
N ALA A 103 -9.00 7.65 3.30
CA ALA A 103 -10.43 7.39 3.41
C ALA A 103 -10.72 6.83 4.80
N ILE A 104 -11.89 7.19 5.34
CA ILE A 104 -12.38 6.69 6.63
C ILE A 104 -13.54 5.70 6.44
N ALA A 105 -14.06 5.17 7.54
CA ALA A 105 -15.19 4.28 7.51
C ALA A 105 -16.48 4.98 7.08
N ARG A 106 -17.36 4.21 6.44
CA ARG A 106 -18.69 4.63 6.00
C ARG A 106 -19.67 4.69 7.18
N GLY A 107 -20.66 5.56 7.09
CA GLY A 107 -21.72 5.69 8.08
C GLY A 107 -21.17 5.85 9.50
N THR A 108 -21.70 5.10 10.43
CA THR A 108 -21.35 5.09 11.85
C THR A 108 -20.19 4.13 12.20
N LEU A 109 -19.55 3.50 11.21
CA LEU A 109 -18.49 2.51 11.43
C LEU A 109 -17.12 3.10 11.76
N TYR A 110 -16.97 4.43 11.68
CA TYR A 110 -15.75 5.08 12.11
C TYR A 110 -15.72 5.22 13.63
N GLU A 111 -14.67 4.72 14.25
CA GLU A 111 -14.50 4.74 15.69
C GLU A 111 -13.42 5.78 16.08
N PRO A 112 -13.82 7.01 16.47
CA PRO A 112 -12.88 8.00 16.99
C PRO A 112 -12.32 7.54 18.33
N GLY A 113 -11.07 7.94 18.63
CA GLY A 113 -10.43 7.55 19.88
C GLY A 113 -8.91 7.66 19.84
N VAL A 114 -8.29 7.16 20.89
CA VAL A 114 -6.84 7.15 21.08
C VAL A 114 -6.39 5.71 21.18
N TYR A 115 -5.47 5.33 20.29
CA TYR A 115 -5.02 3.96 20.12
C TYR A 115 -3.50 3.86 20.18
N THR A 116 -2.98 2.71 20.58
CA THR A 116 -1.55 2.43 20.51
C THR A 116 -1.25 1.58 19.28
N ILE A 117 -0.26 1.95 18.48
CA ILE A 117 0.23 1.15 17.36
C ILE A 117 1.13 0.05 17.91
N ARG A 118 0.62 -1.18 18.11
CA ARG A 118 1.39 -2.27 18.72
C ARG A 118 2.00 -3.26 17.76
N ARG A 119 1.46 -3.32 16.54
CA ARG A 119 1.92 -4.24 15.50
C ARG A 119 1.96 -3.54 14.15
N LYS A 120 2.95 -3.92 13.35
CA LYS A 120 3.10 -3.50 11.96
C LYS A 120 3.23 -4.75 11.10
N ALA A 121 2.64 -4.75 9.91
CA ALA A 121 2.78 -5.86 8.97
C ALA A 121 3.03 -5.35 7.54
N LYS A 122 3.92 -6.07 6.83
CA LYS A 122 4.08 -5.97 5.37
C LYS A 122 3.26 -7.07 4.73
N TRP A 123 2.52 -6.74 3.70
CA TRP A 123 1.68 -7.66 2.94
C TRP A 123 0.91 -8.63 3.84
N PRO A 124 0.01 -8.10 4.71
CA PRO A 124 -0.75 -8.93 5.63
C PRO A 124 -1.77 -9.79 4.88
N THR A 125 -2.10 -10.93 5.44
CA THR A 125 -3.35 -11.63 5.14
C THR A 125 -4.52 -10.84 5.73
N TRP A 126 -5.70 -11.00 5.15
CA TRP A 126 -6.91 -10.37 5.65
C TRP A 126 -8.03 -11.40 5.83
N ARG A 127 -8.84 -11.20 6.84
CA ARG A 127 -10.09 -11.94 7.06
C ARG A 127 -11.15 -10.96 7.56
N PRO A 128 -12.38 -11.00 7.03
CA PRO A 128 -13.48 -10.22 7.60
C PRO A 128 -13.74 -10.65 9.04
N THR A 129 -14.19 -9.72 9.86
CA THR A 129 -14.72 -10.05 11.20
C THR A 129 -16.10 -10.69 11.07
N GLU A 130 -16.55 -11.38 12.11
CA GLU A 130 -17.91 -11.95 12.15
C GLU A 130 -18.95 -10.85 11.98
N ASP A 131 -18.79 -9.71 12.66
CA ASP A 131 -19.66 -8.53 12.52
C ASP A 131 -19.71 -7.97 11.09
N MET A 132 -18.61 -8.06 10.34
CA MET A 132 -18.59 -7.64 8.93
C MET A 132 -19.43 -8.60 8.08
N ILE A 133 -19.27 -9.91 8.29
CA ILE A 133 -20.03 -10.94 7.56
C ILE A 133 -21.52 -10.85 7.89
N GLU A 134 -21.87 -10.67 9.16
CA GLU A 134 -23.25 -10.53 9.61
C GLU A 134 -23.93 -9.28 9.05
N ARG A 135 -23.22 -8.14 9.03
CA ARG A 135 -23.73 -6.88 8.53
C ARG A 135 -23.89 -6.82 7.02
N ASP A 136 -22.92 -7.37 6.28
CA ASP A 136 -22.86 -7.29 4.82
C ASP A 136 -22.50 -8.68 4.23
N PRO A 137 -23.38 -9.70 4.37
CA PRO A 137 -23.07 -11.09 4.00
C PRO A 137 -22.75 -11.25 2.51
N ASP A 138 -23.45 -10.55 1.64
CA ASP A 138 -23.21 -10.59 0.19
C ASP A 138 -21.80 -10.14 -0.21
N LEU A 139 -21.19 -9.24 0.60
CA LEU A 139 -19.87 -8.73 0.36
C LEU A 139 -18.78 -9.61 0.98
N TYR A 140 -19.01 -10.15 2.16
CA TYR A 140 -17.96 -10.74 2.98
C TYR A 140 -18.00 -12.26 3.12
N SER A 141 -19.17 -12.93 2.95
CA SER A 141 -19.26 -14.38 3.16
C SER A 141 -18.34 -15.18 2.24
N GLN A 142 -18.14 -14.72 1.01
CA GLN A 142 -17.20 -15.35 0.07
C GLN A 142 -15.73 -15.32 0.53
N HIS A 143 -15.41 -14.46 1.51
CA HIS A 143 -14.08 -14.29 2.09
C HIS A 143 -13.99 -14.77 3.54
N ALA A 144 -14.97 -15.57 4.03
CA ALA A 144 -15.03 -16.03 5.41
C ALA A 144 -13.76 -16.79 5.84
N GLU A 145 -13.12 -17.50 4.90
CA GLU A 145 -11.85 -18.21 5.14
C GLU A 145 -10.61 -17.27 5.08
N GLY A 146 -10.81 -16.01 4.69
CA GLY A 146 -9.77 -15.00 4.54
C GLY A 146 -9.21 -14.89 3.13
N MET A 147 -8.30 -13.96 2.97
CA MET A 147 -7.55 -13.71 1.73
C MET A 147 -6.05 -13.70 2.02
N ASP A 148 -5.28 -14.33 1.16
CA ASP A 148 -3.83 -14.29 1.20
C ASP A 148 -3.29 -12.86 0.95
N ALA A 149 -2.04 -12.65 1.33
CA ALA A 149 -1.31 -11.44 1.02
C ALA A 149 -1.23 -11.20 -0.49
N GLY A 150 -1.33 -9.96 -0.91
CA GLY A 150 -1.18 -9.60 -2.31
C GLY A 150 -1.75 -8.23 -2.67
N PRO A 151 -1.50 -7.75 -3.90
CA PRO A 151 -1.93 -6.43 -4.36
C PRO A 151 -3.45 -6.20 -4.36
N THR A 152 -4.25 -7.26 -4.40
CA THR A 152 -5.73 -7.22 -4.37
C THR A 152 -6.31 -7.39 -2.97
N ASN A 153 -5.47 -7.73 -1.97
CA ASN A 153 -5.91 -7.87 -0.58
C ASN A 153 -6.40 -6.52 -0.02
N PRO A 154 -7.54 -6.46 0.68
CA PRO A 154 -8.11 -5.22 1.20
C PRO A 154 -7.17 -4.42 2.12
N LEU A 155 -6.26 -5.07 2.85
CA LEU A 155 -5.26 -4.39 3.70
C LEU A 155 -4.04 -3.88 2.92
N GLY A 156 -3.91 -4.26 1.66
CA GLY A 156 -2.84 -3.80 0.78
C GLY A 156 -1.43 -4.14 1.27
N SER A 157 -0.48 -3.27 0.91
CA SER A 157 0.95 -3.53 1.09
C SER A 157 1.44 -3.45 2.53
N ARG A 158 0.80 -2.62 3.37
CA ARG A 158 1.20 -2.34 4.77
C ARG A 158 0.00 -2.13 5.65
N ALA A 159 0.10 -2.54 6.91
CA ALA A 159 -0.89 -2.24 7.93
C ALA A 159 -0.25 -1.90 9.29
N LEU A 160 -0.79 -0.89 9.95
CA LEU A 160 -0.53 -0.50 11.32
C LEU A 160 -1.74 -0.92 12.16
N TYR A 161 -1.53 -1.74 13.16
CA TYR A 161 -2.56 -2.36 13.98
C TYR A 161 -2.80 -1.55 15.25
N LEU A 162 -4.05 -1.13 15.46
CA LEU A 162 -4.47 -0.24 16.53
C LEU A 162 -5.02 -1.03 17.72
N TYR A 163 -4.55 -0.71 18.91
CA TYR A 163 -4.87 -1.41 20.15
C TYR A 163 -5.37 -0.44 21.22
N VAL A 164 -6.26 -0.93 22.11
CA VAL A 164 -6.58 -0.32 23.39
C VAL A 164 -6.06 -1.24 24.49
N GLY A 165 -5.05 -0.79 25.23
CA GLY A 165 -4.32 -1.65 26.13
C GLY A 165 -3.69 -2.84 25.39
N ASN A 166 -4.05 -4.08 25.77
CA ASN A 166 -3.58 -5.30 25.12
C ASN A 166 -4.59 -5.87 24.11
N ARG A 167 -5.76 -5.25 23.97
CA ARG A 167 -6.84 -5.73 23.09
C ARG A 167 -6.64 -5.18 21.67
N ASP A 168 -6.58 -6.07 20.69
CA ASP A 168 -6.66 -5.71 19.28
C ASP A 168 -8.08 -5.18 18.99
N THR A 169 -8.18 -4.00 18.42
CA THR A 169 -9.47 -3.36 18.10
C THR A 169 -10.01 -3.77 16.74
N TYR A 170 -9.25 -4.52 15.97
CA TYR A 170 -9.50 -4.78 14.54
C TYR A 170 -9.47 -3.52 13.66
N LEU A 171 -9.19 -2.33 14.23
CA LEU A 171 -8.92 -1.12 13.45
C LEU A 171 -7.48 -1.11 12.95
N ARG A 172 -7.31 -0.63 11.73
CA ARG A 172 -6.02 -0.54 11.05
C ARG A 172 -5.89 0.80 10.32
N ILE A 173 -4.66 1.28 10.21
CA ILE A 173 -4.27 2.23 9.17
C ILE A 173 -3.52 1.40 8.14
N HIS A 174 -4.00 1.35 6.89
CA HIS A 174 -3.52 0.37 5.92
C HIS A 174 -3.57 0.86 4.47
N GLY A 175 -2.83 0.22 3.59
CA GLY A 175 -2.94 0.41 2.15
C GLY A 175 -4.26 -0.11 1.60
N SER A 176 -4.64 0.35 0.42
CA SER A 176 -5.86 -0.11 -0.24
C SER A 176 -5.62 -0.30 -1.73
N PRO A 177 -6.15 -1.38 -2.34
CA PRO A 177 -6.20 -1.54 -3.79
C PRO A 177 -7.17 -0.57 -4.48
N GLU A 178 -7.93 0.22 -3.71
CA GLU A 178 -8.94 1.15 -4.19
C GLU A 178 -8.50 2.63 -3.99
N PRO A 179 -7.55 3.15 -4.75
CA PRO A 179 -7.03 4.51 -4.55
C PRO A 179 -8.09 5.59 -4.74
N ARG A 180 -9.12 5.34 -5.56
CA ARG A 180 -10.24 6.28 -5.76
C ARG A 180 -11.13 6.47 -4.53
N SER A 181 -11.01 5.60 -3.53
CA SER A 181 -11.74 5.77 -2.26
C SER A 181 -11.18 6.89 -1.39
N ILE A 182 -9.94 7.34 -1.65
CA ILE A 182 -9.26 8.38 -0.86
C ILE A 182 -10.02 9.71 -0.93
N GLY A 183 -10.19 10.31 0.22
CA GLY A 183 -11.01 11.51 0.41
C GLY A 183 -12.46 11.22 0.78
N GLY A 184 -12.88 9.95 0.72
CA GLY A 184 -14.24 9.51 0.98
C GLY A 184 -14.46 8.78 2.31
N ARG A 185 -15.68 8.26 2.46
CA ARG A 185 -16.13 7.35 3.53
C ARG A 185 -16.41 5.99 2.88
N ALA A 186 -15.45 5.08 2.91
CA ALA A 186 -15.48 3.88 2.09
C ALA A 186 -15.18 2.56 2.82
N SER A 187 -14.50 2.61 3.96
CA SER A 187 -14.09 1.40 4.68
C SER A 187 -15.17 0.90 5.65
N SER A 188 -14.91 -0.28 6.22
CA SER A 188 -15.78 -0.90 7.23
C SER A 188 -15.23 -0.78 8.66
N GLY A 189 -14.48 0.32 8.95
CA GLY A 189 -13.90 0.64 10.25
C GLY A 189 -12.53 1.31 10.12
N CYS A 190 -11.67 0.79 9.28
CA CYS A 190 -10.26 1.17 9.15
C CYS A 190 -10.03 2.51 8.43
N VAL A 191 -8.81 3.03 8.54
CA VAL A 191 -8.31 4.19 7.79
C VAL A 191 -7.53 3.68 6.58
N ARG A 192 -7.99 4.00 5.36
CA ARG A 192 -7.34 3.58 4.10
C ARG A 192 -6.39 4.64 3.59
N MET A 193 -5.26 4.20 3.06
CA MET A 193 -4.27 5.00 2.34
C MET A 193 -4.01 4.41 0.95
N ILE A 194 -3.49 5.21 0.03
CA ILE A 194 -2.87 4.67 -1.19
C ILE A 194 -1.69 3.78 -0.79
N MET A 195 -1.50 2.64 -1.46
CA MET A 195 -0.43 1.69 -1.11
C MET A 195 0.97 2.32 -1.13
N ALA A 196 1.27 3.15 -2.13
CA ALA A 196 2.54 3.85 -2.18
C ALA A 196 2.70 4.86 -1.03
N HIS A 197 1.61 5.53 -0.60
CA HIS A 197 1.66 6.49 0.51
C HIS A 197 1.89 5.79 1.86
N ILE A 198 1.26 4.64 2.10
CA ILE A 198 1.56 3.88 3.33
C ILE A 198 2.93 3.22 3.27
N ASN A 199 3.45 2.89 2.08
CA ASN A 199 4.82 2.41 1.93
C ASN A 199 5.84 3.48 2.32
N ASP A 200 5.56 4.76 2.03
CA ASP A 200 6.35 5.93 2.45
C ASP A 200 6.23 6.19 3.97
N LEU A 201 5.02 6.13 4.52
CA LEU A 201 4.78 6.33 5.96
C LEU A 201 5.37 5.21 6.82
N TYR A 202 5.20 3.96 6.43
CA TYR A 202 5.44 2.77 7.25
C TYR A 202 6.83 2.67 7.88
N PRO A 203 7.95 2.96 7.20
CA PRO A 203 9.28 2.89 7.82
C PRO A 203 9.47 3.91 8.94
N ASN A 204 8.75 5.02 8.91
CA ASN A 204 8.88 6.14 9.84
C ASN A 204 8.02 5.99 11.11
N VAL A 205 7.11 5.04 11.14
CA VAL A 205 6.23 4.79 12.29
C VAL A 205 6.82 3.69 13.18
N GLU A 206 7.01 3.97 14.45
CA GLU A 206 7.45 3.00 15.45
C GLU A 206 6.26 2.37 16.17
N THR A 207 6.43 1.12 16.64
CA THR A 207 5.48 0.52 17.57
C THR A 207 5.56 1.19 18.94
N GLY A 208 4.45 1.29 19.64
CA GLY A 208 4.32 2.03 20.90
C GLY A 208 3.86 3.49 20.72
N LYS A 209 3.90 4.02 19.51
CA LYS A 209 3.38 5.35 19.19
C LYS A 209 1.86 5.37 19.21
N THR A 210 1.32 6.57 19.39
CA THR A 210 -0.13 6.81 19.52
C THR A 210 -0.74 7.17 18.16
N ALA A 211 -1.93 6.65 17.91
CA ALA A 211 -2.79 7.08 16.81
C ALA A 211 -4.05 7.75 17.39
N HIS A 212 -4.21 9.03 17.12
CA HIS A 212 -5.39 9.84 17.50
C HIS A 212 -6.35 9.89 16.30
N LEU A 213 -7.50 9.25 16.42
CA LEU A 213 -8.57 9.29 15.42
C LEU A 213 -9.62 10.31 15.89
N TYR A 214 -9.67 11.48 15.27
CA TYR A 214 -10.61 12.53 15.63
C TYR A 214 -12.01 12.26 15.07
N PRO A 215 -13.07 12.73 15.73
CA PRO A 215 -14.45 12.52 15.29
C PRO A 215 -14.69 13.05 13.87
N PRO A 216 -15.53 12.39 13.06
CA PRO A 216 -16.01 12.93 11.79
C PRO A 216 -17.04 14.05 12.01
N GLU A 217 -17.39 14.75 10.93
CA GLU A 217 -18.32 15.88 10.95
C GLU A 217 -19.69 15.57 11.61
N ASP A 218 -20.19 14.34 11.43
CA ASP A 218 -21.49 13.91 11.95
C ASP A 218 -21.51 13.77 13.48
N ALA A 219 -20.33 13.65 14.11
CA ALA A 219 -20.20 13.51 15.56
C ALA A 219 -20.10 14.87 16.28
N ILE A 220 -19.99 15.97 15.52
CA ILE A 220 -19.78 17.32 16.06
C ILE A 220 -21.12 18.05 16.28
N GLY A 221 -22.25 17.50 15.80
CA GLY A 221 -23.59 18.11 15.83
C GLY A 221 -24.63 17.41 16.72
N GLY A 222 -24.19 16.56 17.66
CA GLY A 222 -25.05 15.87 18.60
C GLY A 222 -25.09 16.54 19.96
#